data_fda7ec1a84661b51bf550d46e8640657
#
_entry.id   fda7ec1a84661b51bf550d46e8640657
#
_cell.length_a   1.000
_cell.length_b   1.000
_cell.length_c   1.000
_cell.angle_alpha   90.00
_cell.angle_beta   90.00
_cell.angle_gamma   90.00
#
_symmetry.space_group_name_H-M   'P 1'
#
loop_
_entity.id
_entity.type
_entity.pdbx_description
1 polymer ?
#
loop_
_entity_poly.entity_id
_entity_poly.type
_entity_poly.pdbx_seq_one_letter_code
_entity_poly.pdbx_strand_id
1 'polypeptide(L)'
;MTAALKTLKKHPITRVTIEATGRLEHPFIMACAQANIPFVVANPVNIKRFAGAIGQKAKTDKLDAQLIAHFGEAIKPPLSSLKPEQMRLMSDLLSRRRQLMDMQTMEKNRSQIMPKTISSLIKPILTALKNQIDKVDLKLQKLIKECDEYKVKNDIIQSVPGVGNVVAFNLLSDMPELGCVNNKEAASLVGVAPFNRESGAYQGKRMIRGGRPIIRTAMYMAMMSAIQCNPKFKAIYHRLXET
;
A
#
# COMPACT_ATOMS: atom_id res chain seq x y z
N MET A 1 8.31 15.28 -20.40
CA MET A 1 8.97 15.36 -19.08
C MET A 1 10.02 16.45 -19.01
N THR A 2 10.98 16.46 -19.92
CA THR A 2 12.05 17.48 -19.98
C THR A 2 11.52 18.92 -20.09
N ALA A 3 10.44 19.13 -20.87
CA ALA A 3 9.83 20.45 -21.04
C ALA A 3 9.24 21.00 -19.73
N ALA A 4 8.53 20.14 -18.98
CA ALA A 4 7.93 20.53 -17.69
C ALA A 4 9.02 20.96 -16.69
N LEU A 5 10.12 20.19 -16.60
CA LEU A 5 11.24 20.52 -15.71
C LEU A 5 11.91 21.84 -16.13
N LYS A 6 12.08 22.08 -17.44
CA LYS A 6 12.63 23.32 -17.95
C LYS A 6 11.76 24.51 -17.55
N THR A 7 10.45 24.35 -17.60
CA THR A 7 9.50 25.39 -17.17
C THR A 7 9.62 25.64 -15.66
N LEU A 8 9.61 24.56 -14.86
CA LEU A 8 9.73 24.69 -13.40
C LEU A 8 10.99 25.42 -12.99
N LYS A 9 12.14 25.11 -13.62
CA LYS A 9 13.43 25.72 -13.28
C LYS A 9 13.49 27.26 -13.57
N LYS A 10 12.53 27.78 -14.32
CA LYS A 10 12.45 29.24 -14.57
C LYS A 10 11.80 30.01 -13.41
N HIS A 11 11.27 29.31 -12.41
CA HIS A 11 10.54 29.93 -11.32
C HIS A 11 11.13 29.51 -9.96
N PRO A 12 11.03 30.36 -8.93
CA PRO A 12 11.49 30.02 -7.59
C PRO A 12 10.49 29.02 -6.94
N ILE A 13 10.67 27.74 -7.22
CA ILE A 13 9.76 26.69 -6.77
C ILE A 13 10.11 26.27 -5.35
N THR A 14 9.19 26.44 -4.42
CA THR A 14 9.32 25.95 -3.05
C THR A 14 8.89 24.49 -2.92
N ARG A 15 7.91 24.07 -3.71
CA ARG A 15 7.47 22.68 -3.80
C ARG A 15 6.62 22.45 -5.05
N VAL A 16 6.68 21.23 -5.56
CA VAL A 16 5.77 20.76 -6.60
C VAL A 16 4.78 19.78 -5.94
N THR A 17 3.50 20.05 -6.02
CA THR A 17 2.49 19.15 -5.50
C THR A 17 1.92 18.29 -6.63
N ILE A 18 1.89 16.99 -6.43
CA ILE A 18 1.47 16.00 -7.44
C ILE A 18 0.44 15.08 -6.80
N GLU A 19 -0.69 14.87 -7.47
CA GLU A 19 -1.68 13.89 -7.01
C GLU A 19 -1.20 12.47 -7.32
N ALA A 20 -1.35 11.55 -6.37
CA ALA A 20 -1.06 10.13 -6.60
C ALA A 20 -2.09 9.56 -7.58
N THR A 21 -1.64 9.10 -8.75
CA THR A 21 -2.50 8.63 -9.86
C THR A 21 -2.23 7.17 -10.23
N GLY A 22 -1.91 6.34 -9.24
CA GLY A 22 -1.69 4.91 -9.45
C GLY A 22 -0.43 4.61 -10.26
N ARG A 23 0.63 5.41 -10.02
CA ARG A 23 1.99 5.28 -10.55
C ARG A 23 2.29 6.10 -11.82
N LEU A 24 1.31 6.73 -12.44
CA LEU A 24 1.55 7.62 -13.59
C LEU A 24 2.41 8.83 -13.17
N GLU A 25 2.34 9.22 -11.89
CA GLU A 25 3.13 10.30 -11.31
C GLU A 25 4.62 9.93 -11.16
N HIS A 26 4.99 8.64 -11.10
CA HIS A 26 6.35 8.18 -10.79
C HIS A 26 7.44 8.76 -11.70
N PRO A 27 7.31 8.74 -13.03
CA PRO A 27 8.37 9.31 -13.88
C PRO A 27 8.66 10.78 -13.59
N PHE A 28 7.61 11.55 -13.25
CA PHE A 28 7.75 12.97 -12.92
C PHE A 28 8.39 13.18 -11.55
N ILE A 29 7.98 12.37 -10.55
CA ILE A 29 8.58 12.37 -9.21
C ILE A 29 10.09 12.08 -9.30
N MET A 30 10.46 11.05 -10.07
CA MET A 30 11.87 10.69 -10.30
C MET A 30 12.64 11.85 -10.90
N ALA A 31 12.04 12.52 -11.89
CA ALA A 31 12.67 13.66 -12.55
C ALA A 31 12.83 14.86 -11.60
N CYS A 32 11.84 15.12 -10.74
CA CYS A 32 11.92 16.16 -9.70
C CYS A 32 13.05 15.86 -8.72
N ALA A 33 13.13 14.63 -8.24
CA ALA A 33 14.18 14.21 -7.31
C ALA A 33 15.57 14.36 -7.91
N GLN A 34 15.76 13.91 -9.17
CA GLN A 34 17.04 14.05 -9.89
C GLN A 34 17.43 15.53 -10.10
N ALA A 35 16.44 16.40 -10.23
CA ALA A 35 16.65 17.83 -10.41
C ALA A 35 16.71 18.60 -9.08
N ASN A 36 16.67 17.92 -7.95
CA ASN A 36 16.61 18.48 -6.59
C ASN A 36 15.45 19.46 -6.40
N ILE A 37 14.32 19.20 -7.06
CA ILE A 37 13.10 20.01 -6.91
C ILE A 37 12.26 19.39 -5.79
N PRO A 38 11.95 20.14 -4.72
CA PRO A 38 11.12 19.62 -3.64
C PRO A 38 9.73 19.23 -4.13
N PHE A 39 9.22 18.07 -3.70
CA PHE A 39 7.91 17.61 -4.16
C PHE A 39 7.08 16.99 -3.02
N VAL A 40 5.77 16.99 -3.23
CA VAL A 40 4.77 16.36 -2.36
C VAL A 40 3.90 15.47 -3.23
N VAL A 41 3.75 14.21 -2.82
CA VAL A 41 2.77 13.29 -3.44
C VAL A 41 1.54 13.29 -2.56
N ALA A 42 0.49 13.96 -3.03
CA ALA A 42 -0.74 14.18 -2.26
C ALA A 42 -1.74 13.04 -2.49
N ASN A 43 -2.41 12.66 -1.42
CA ASN A 43 -3.49 11.66 -1.48
C ASN A 43 -4.71 12.29 -2.19
N PRO A 44 -5.27 11.64 -3.24
CA PRO A 44 -6.45 12.14 -3.95
C PRO A 44 -7.64 12.46 -3.05
N VAL A 45 -7.83 11.68 -1.98
CA VAL A 45 -8.92 11.92 -1.01
C VAL A 45 -8.76 13.29 -0.34
N ASN A 46 -7.53 13.68 -0.01
CA ASN A 46 -7.26 14.97 0.64
C ASN A 46 -7.50 16.13 -0.32
N ILE A 47 -7.09 15.99 -1.58
CA ILE A 47 -7.33 17.00 -2.62
C ILE A 47 -8.84 17.17 -2.85
N LYS A 48 -9.58 16.04 -2.95
CA LYS A 48 -11.04 16.05 -3.12
C LYS A 48 -11.74 16.74 -1.93
N ARG A 49 -11.30 16.46 -0.70
CA ARG A 49 -11.86 17.12 0.50
C ARG A 49 -11.57 18.61 0.50
N PHE A 50 -10.37 19.00 0.11
CA PHE A 50 -9.97 20.39 0.01
C PHE A 50 -10.82 21.13 -1.05
N ALA A 51 -11.05 20.51 -2.22
CA ALA A 51 -11.93 21.06 -3.27
C ALA A 51 -13.34 21.33 -2.70
N GLY A 52 -13.88 20.37 -1.96
CA GLY A 52 -15.18 20.52 -1.30
C GLY A 52 -15.19 21.67 -0.28
N ALA A 53 -14.12 21.79 0.51
CA ALA A 53 -14.00 22.82 1.55
C ALA A 53 -13.95 24.24 0.96
N ILE A 54 -13.35 24.42 -0.23
CA ILE A 54 -13.27 25.72 -0.92
C ILE A 54 -14.40 25.93 -1.94
N GLY A 55 -15.36 24.97 -2.01
CA GLY A 55 -16.55 25.09 -2.88
C GLY A 55 -16.27 24.88 -4.37
N GLN A 56 -15.13 24.31 -4.75
CA GLN A 56 -14.80 24.08 -6.16
C GLN A 56 -15.54 22.85 -6.69
N LYS A 57 -16.48 23.06 -7.61
CA LYS A 57 -17.31 22.00 -8.21
C LYS A 57 -16.93 21.67 -9.65
N ALA A 58 -16.44 22.68 -10.39
CA ALA A 58 -16.05 22.49 -11.80
C ALA A 58 -14.74 21.68 -11.91
N LYS A 59 -14.67 20.84 -12.92
CA LYS A 59 -13.51 19.97 -13.14
C LYS A 59 -13.01 20.09 -14.59
N THR A 60 -11.78 20.57 -14.73
CA THR A 60 -10.99 20.54 -15.96
C THR A 60 -9.53 20.33 -15.55
N ASP A 61 -8.70 19.85 -16.44
CA ASP A 61 -7.26 19.62 -16.15
C ASP A 61 -6.58 20.89 -15.62
N LYS A 62 -6.94 22.06 -16.16
CA LYS A 62 -6.38 23.34 -15.70
C LYS A 62 -6.81 23.68 -14.27
N LEU A 63 -8.11 23.52 -13.98
CA LEU A 63 -8.65 23.77 -12.64
C LEU A 63 -8.11 22.75 -11.62
N ASP A 64 -7.95 21.50 -12.03
CA ASP A 64 -7.37 20.46 -11.18
C ASP A 64 -5.91 20.79 -10.85
N ALA A 65 -5.12 21.24 -11.83
CA ALA A 65 -3.73 21.64 -11.60
C ALA A 65 -3.66 22.83 -10.61
N GLN A 66 -4.54 23.83 -10.79
CA GLN A 66 -4.62 24.98 -9.88
C GLN A 66 -5.04 24.58 -8.48
N LEU A 67 -6.01 23.68 -8.37
CA LEU A 67 -6.49 23.12 -7.08
C LEU A 67 -5.35 22.39 -6.35
N ILE A 68 -4.58 21.56 -7.06
CA ILE A 68 -3.47 20.80 -6.49
C ILE A 68 -2.38 21.76 -5.99
N ALA A 69 -2.08 22.81 -6.79
CA ALA A 69 -1.11 23.82 -6.38
C ALA A 69 -1.60 24.58 -5.14
N HIS A 70 -2.87 25.02 -5.12
CA HIS A 70 -3.49 25.72 -3.99
C HIS A 70 -3.48 24.83 -2.72
N PHE A 71 -3.79 23.54 -2.86
CA PHE A 71 -3.70 22.57 -1.76
C PHE A 71 -2.27 22.54 -1.18
N GLY A 72 -1.26 22.48 -2.05
CA GLY A 72 0.14 22.46 -1.64
C GLY A 72 0.56 23.73 -0.89
N GLU A 73 0.05 24.88 -1.33
CA GLU A 73 0.32 26.18 -0.71
C GLU A 73 -0.42 26.35 0.64
N ALA A 74 -1.70 26.05 0.67
CA ALA A 74 -2.56 26.29 1.84
C ALA A 74 -2.28 25.32 2.98
N ILE A 75 -2.14 24.01 2.66
CA ILE A 75 -1.98 22.93 3.65
C ILE A 75 -0.51 22.72 4.02
N LYS A 76 0.40 23.00 3.11
CA LYS A 76 1.85 22.82 3.28
C LYS A 76 2.20 21.40 3.75
N PRO A 77 1.72 20.34 3.04
CA PRO A 77 2.04 18.98 3.47
C PRO A 77 3.55 18.77 3.53
N PRO A 78 4.02 17.82 4.37
CA PRO A 78 5.45 17.54 4.42
C PRO A 78 5.98 17.06 3.06
N LEU A 79 7.22 17.40 2.77
CA LEU A 79 7.88 16.98 1.53
C LEU A 79 7.96 15.45 1.48
N SER A 80 7.71 14.91 0.31
CA SER A 80 7.87 13.48 0.05
C SER A 80 9.32 13.18 -0.29
N SER A 81 9.77 11.99 0.08
CA SER A 81 11.08 11.46 -0.31
C SER A 81 10.90 10.24 -1.19
N LEU A 82 11.86 10.00 -2.06
CA LEU A 82 11.88 8.75 -2.83
C LEU A 82 12.25 7.59 -1.90
N LYS A 83 11.45 6.54 -1.96
CA LYS A 83 11.86 5.28 -1.32
C LYS A 83 13.15 4.77 -1.99
N PRO A 84 14.04 4.13 -1.25
CA PRO A 84 15.20 3.47 -1.85
C PRO A 84 14.80 2.57 -3.01
N GLU A 85 15.66 2.43 -3.99
CA GLU A 85 15.38 1.64 -5.21
C GLU A 85 14.93 0.22 -4.89
N GLN A 86 15.58 -0.41 -3.93
CA GLN A 86 15.24 -1.76 -3.50
C GLN A 86 13.81 -1.84 -2.93
N MET A 87 13.41 -0.84 -2.13
CA MET A 87 12.03 -0.77 -1.60
C MET A 87 11.01 -0.57 -2.71
N ARG A 88 11.33 0.25 -3.71
CA ARG A 88 10.45 0.46 -4.86
C ARG A 88 10.27 -0.84 -5.65
N LEU A 89 11.38 -1.52 -5.93
CA LEU A 89 11.36 -2.81 -6.65
C LEU A 89 10.56 -3.85 -5.85
N MET A 90 10.74 -3.90 -4.53
CA MET A 90 9.95 -4.80 -3.66
C MET A 90 8.46 -4.50 -3.78
N SER A 91 8.07 -3.23 -3.70
CA SER A 91 6.68 -2.78 -3.82
C SER A 91 6.09 -3.16 -5.19
N ASP A 92 6.89 -3.01 -6.25
CA ASP A 92 6.48 -3.34 -7.62
C ASP A 92 6.26 -4.85 -7.78
N LEU A 93 7.18 -5.65 -7.26
CA LEU A 93 7.07 -7.12 -7.29
C LEU A 93 5.84 -7.60 -6.49
N LEU A 94 5.59 -7.02 -5.31
CA LEU A 94 4.43 -7.35 -4.49
C LEU A 94 3.12 -6.96 -5.20
N SER A 95 3.09 -5.79 -5.85
CA SER A 95 1.94 -5.36 -6.65
C SER A 95 1.67 -6.33 -7.79
N ARG A 96 2.73 -6.72 -8.51
CA ARG A 96 2.60 -7.70 -9.60
C ARG A 96 2.13 -9.06 -9.08
N ARG A 97 2.66 -9.49 -7.94
CA ARG A 97 2.22 -10.72 -7.28
C ARG A 97 0.70 -10.70 -7.01
N ARG A 98 0.19 -9.61 -6.44
CA ARG A 98 -1.25 -9.46 -6.16
C ARG A 98 -2.08 -9.58 -7.43
N GLN A 99 -1.68 -8.87 -8.49
CA GLN A 99 -2.36 -8.93 -9.79
C GLN A 99 -2.45 -10.37 -10.32
N LEU A 100 -1.33 -11.11 -10.25
CA LEU A 100 -1.27 -12.50 -10.71
C LEU A 100 -2.16 -13.42 -9.85
N MET A 101 -2.20 -13.20 -8.53
CA MET A 101 -3.06 -13.94 -7.61
C MET A 101 -4.54 -13.66 -7.87
N ASP A 102 -4.89 -12.40 -8.16
CA ASP A 102 -6.27 -12.02 -8.50
C ASP A 102 -6.71 -12.71 -9.80
N MET A 103 -5.85 -12.68 -10.82
CA MET A 103 -6.10 -13.37 -12.09
C MET A 103 -6.26 -14.88 -11.88
N GLN A 104 -5.39 -15.48 -11.05
CA GLN A 104 -5.48 -16.91 -10.73
C GLN A 104 -6.81 -17.24 -10.03
N THR A 105 -7.22 -16.39 -9.08
CA THR A 105 -8.49 -16.58 -8.36
C THR A 105 -9.69 -16.50 -9.30
N MET A 106 -9.67 -15.52 -10.22
CA MET A 106 -10.73 -15.39 -11.23
C MET A 106 -10.82 -16.64 -12.11
N GLU A 107 -9.68 -17.17 -12.59
CA GLU A 107 -9.66 -18.36 -13.44
C GLU A 107 -10.05 -19.63 -12.68
N LYS A 108 -9.66 -19.74 -11.41
CA LYS A 108 -10.10 -20.85 -10.54
C LYS A 108 -11.63 -20.84 -10.38
N ASN A 109 -12.21 -19.68 -10.11
CA ASN A 109 -13.66 -19.53 -9.96
C ASN A 109 -14.38 -19.90 -11.28
N ARG A 110 -13.87 -19.43 -12.42
CA ARG A 110 -14.41 -19.77 -13.73
C ARG A 110 -14.37 -21.28 -13.98
N SER A 111 -13.25 -21.94 -13.62
CA SER A 111 -13.09 -23.38 -13.87
C SER A 111 -14.10 -24.24 -13.08
N GLN A 112 -14.62 -23.72 -11.96
CA GLN A 112 -15.60 -24.44 -11.13
C GLN A 112 -17.01 -24.42 -11.74
N ILE A 113 -17.36 -23.38 -12.48
CA ILE A 113 -18.71 -23.17 -13.02
C ILE A 113 -18.84 -23.52 -14.52
N MET A 114 -17.71 -23.71 -15.21
CA MET A 114 -17.69 -23.99 -16.63
C MET A 114 -17.79 -25.50 -16.90
N PRO A 115 -18.40 -25.91 -18.05
CA PRO A 115 -18.37 -27.31 -18.52
C PRO A 115 -16.92 -27.82 -18.62
N LYS A 116 -16.74 -29.13 -18.46
CA LYS A 116 -15.40 -29.75 -18.48
C LYS A 116 -14.61 -29.44 -19.74
N THR A 117 -15.29 -29.33 -20.89
CA THR A 117 -14.67 -28.98 -22.17
C THR A 117 -14.00 -27.60 -22.14
N ILE A 118 -14.64 -26.63 -21.48
CA ILE A 118 -14.12 -25.28 -21.36
C ILE A 118 -13.09 -25.20 -20.21
N SER A 119 -13.39 -25.87 -19.10
CA SER A 119 -12.49 -25.85 -17.92
C SER A 119 -11.10 -26.42 -18.25
N SER A 120 -11.01 -27.36 -19.21
CA SER A 120 -9.72 -27.89 -19.67
C SER A 120 -8.82 -26.82 -20.32
N LEU A 121 -9.41 -25.80 -20.96
CA LEU A 121 -8.67 -24.68 -21.56
C LEU A 121 -8.14 -23.70 -20.52
N ILE A 122 -8.69 -23.73 -19.32
CA ILE A 122 -8.26 -22.85 -18.21
C ILE A 122 -6.97 -23.38 -17.53
N LYS A 123 -6.75 -24.69 -17.53
CA LYS A 123 -5.60 -25.32 -16.87
C LYS A 123 -4.25 -24.74 -17.30
N PRO A 124 -3.96 -24.58 -18.62
CA PRO A 124 -2.68 -23.98 -19.03
C PRO A 124 -2.50 -22.55 -18.50
N ILE A 125 -3.59 -21.77 -18.44
CA ILE A 125 -3.56 -20.39 -17.90
C ILE A 125 -3.19 -20.43 -16.42
N LEU A 126 -3.84 -21.31 -15.65
CA LEU A 126 -3.54 -21.47 -14.20
C LEU A 126 -2.09 -21.89 -13.98
N THR A 127 -1.56 -22.79 -14.81
CA THR A 127 -0.15 -23.21 -14.75
C THR A 127 0.79 -22.03 -15.05
N ALA A 128 0.48 -21.27 -16.10
CA ALA A 128 1.29 -20.09 -16.46
C ALA A 128 1.28 -19.05 -15.33
N LEU A 129 0.10 -18.78 -14.75
CA LEU A 129 -0.03 -17.84 -13.64
C LEU A 129 0.76 -18.30 -12.40
N LYS A 130 0.67 -19.59 -12.06
CA LYS A 130 1.45 -20.17 -10.95
C LYS A 130 2.95 -19.98 -11.19
N ASN A 131 3.42 -20.34 -12.37
CA ASN A 131 4.84 -20.20 -12.72
C ASN A 131 5.32 -18.75 -12.62
N GLN A 132 4.48 -17.78 -13.01
CA GLN A 132 4.81 -16.36 -12.90
C GLN A 132 4.85 -15.90 -11.42
N ILE A 133 3.92 -16.38 -10.60
CA ILE A 133 3.91 -16.09 -9.15
C ILE A 133 5.21 -16.63 -8.52
N ASP A 134 5.57 -17.86 -8.82
CA ASP A 134 6.80 -18.49 -8.30
C ASP A 134 8.06 -17.68 -8.70
N LYS A 135 8.11 -17.19 -9.94
CA LYS A 135 9.21 -16.32 -10.41
C LYS A 135 9.27 -15.00 -9.63
N VAL A 136 8.12 -14.40 -9.34
CA VAL A 136 8.07 -13.15 -8.56
C VAL A 136 8.53 -13.44 -7.12
N ASP A 137 8.10 -14.55 -6.53
CA ASP A 137 8.47 -14.94 -5.17
C ASP A 137 9.99 -15.17 -5.06
N LEU A 138 10.60 -15.80 -6.06
CA LEU A 138 12.07 -15.99 -6.11
C LEU A 138 12.80 -14.63 -6.17
N LYS A 139 12.29 -13.68 -6.97
CA LYS A 139 12.89 -12.35 -7.06
C LYS A 139 12.79 -11.60 -5.73
N LEU A 140 11.65 -11.71 -5.03
CA LEU A 140 11.45 -11.10 -3.71
C LEU A 140 12.45 -11.69 -2.70
N GLN A 141 12.59 -13.02 -2.66
CA GLN A 141 13.54 -13.70 -1.78
C GLN A 141 14.98 -13.26 -2.04
N LYS A 142 15.36 -13.15 -3.32
CA LYS A 142 16.69 -12.70 -3.72
C LYS A 142 16.96 -11.28 -3.21
N LEU A 143 16.00 -10.38 -3.41
CA LEU A 143 16.09 -8.97 -3.00
C LEU A 143 16.33 -8.85 -1.48
N ILE A 144 15.61 -9.66 -0.68
CA ILE A 144 15.77 -9.68 0.78
C ILE A 144 17.18 -10.17 1.16
N LYS A 145 17.66 -11.24 0.50
CA LYS A 145 18.97 -11.83 0.80
C LYS A 145 20.14 -10.89 0.46
N GLU A 146 19.97 -10.03 -0.53
CA GLU A 146 21.00 -9.10 -0.99
C GLU A 146 21.13 -7.84 -0.12
N CYS A 147 20.24 -7.66 0.86
CA CYS A 147 20.27 -6.50 1.76
C CYS A 147 20.23 -6.98 3.21
N ASP A 148 21.33 -6.81 3.93
CA ASP A 148 21.48 -7.29 5.31
C ASP A 148 20.41 -6.70 6.23
N GLU A 149 20.07 -5.41 6.08
CA GLU A 149 19.03 -4.77 6.86
C GLU A 149 17.67 -5.46 6.67
N TYR A 150 17.31 -5.76 5.42
CA TYR A 150 16.04 -6.43 5.11
C TYR A 150 16.05 -7.88 5.59
N LYS A 151 17.18 -8.54 5.49
CA LYS A 151 17.35 -9.92 5.98
C LYS A 151 17.08 -9.99 7.49
N VAL A 152 17.75 -9.14 8.27
CA VAL A 152 17.56 -9.11 9.74
C VAL A 152 16.10 -8.82 10.11
N LYS A 153 15.52 -7.79 9.51
CA LYS A 153 14.11 -7.43 9.76
C LYS A 153 13.16 -8.56 9.35
N ASN A 154 13.41 -9.19 8.20
CA ASN A 154 12.62 -10.30 7.69
C ASN A 154 12.64 -11.49 8.67
N ASP A 155 13.83 -11.83 9.18
CA ASP A 155 13.99 -12.94 10.11
C ASP A 155 13.25 -12.68 11.42
N ILE A 156 13.31 -11.44 11.93
CA ILE A 156 12.55 -11.02 13.13
C ILE A 156 11.04 -11.17 12.88
N ILE A 157 10.54 -10.66 11.76
CA ILE A 157 9.11 -10.72 11.44
C ILE A 157 8.64 -12.18 11.30
N GLN A 158 9.43 -13.00 10.61
CA GLN A 158 9.09 -14.41 10.36
C GLN A 158 9.29 -15.31 11.59
N SER A 159 9.95 -14.83 12.64
CA SER A 159 10.04 -15.57 13.90
C SER A 159 8.67 -15.71 14.60
N VAL A 160 7.68 -14.91 14.18
CA VAL A 160 6.31 -15.01 14.73
C VAL A 160 5.56 -16.13 14.01
N PRO A 161 5.18 -17.23 14.74
CA PRO A 161 4.43 -18.31 14.11
C PRO A 161 3.12 -17.81 13.48
N GLY A 162 2.91 -18.14 12.22
CA GLY A 162 1.76 -17.67 11.44
C GLY A 162 2.11 -16.57 10.44
N VAL A 163 3.33 -16.01 10.52
CA VAL A 163 3.78 -14.97 9.59
C VAL A 163 4.70 -15.60 8.54
N GLY A 164 4.22 -15.67 7.31
CA GLY A 164 4.99 -16.20 6.19
C GLY A 164 5.68 -15.09 5.38
N ASN A 165 6.46 -15.51 4.37
CA ASN A 165 7.28 -14.63 3.53
C ASN A 165 6.49 -13.43 2.97
N VAL A 166 5.29 -13.68 2.43
CA VAL A 166 4.50 -12.62 1.77
C VAL A 166 4.10 -11.52 2.76
N VAL A 167 3.71 -11.91 3.98
CA VAL A 167 3.35 -10.96 5.04
C VAL A 167 4.59 -10.14 5.42
N ALA A 168 5.73 -10.81 5.62
CA ALA A 168 6.98 -10.15 5.97
C ALA A 168 7.39 -9.13 4.88
N PHE A 169 7.33 -9.53 3.61
CA PHE A 169 7.69 -8.66 2.48
C PHE A 169 6.77 -7.42 2.39
N ASN A 170 5.45 -7.61 2.61
CA ASN A 170 4.50 -6.48 2.64
C ASN A 170 4.83 -5.51 3.79
N LEU A 171 5.15 -6.04 4.98
CA LEU A 171 5.52 -5.22 6.12
C LEU A 171 6.81 -4.43 5.84
N LEU A 172 7.83 -5.08 5.29
CA LEU A 172 9.10 -4.43 4.94
C LEU A 172 8.92 -3.32 3.90
N SER A 173 8.08 -3.56 2.88
CA SER A 173 7.84 -2.62 1.78
C SER A 173 6.94 -1.45 2.17
N ASP A 174 5.85 -1.75 2.86
CA ASP A 174 4.75 -0.80 3.03
C ASP A 174 4.53 -0.37 4.49
N MET A 175 5.40 -0.81 5.42
CA MET A 175 5.39 -0.36 6.81
C MET A 175 6.82 -0.17 7.34
N PRO A 176 7.61 0.71 6.72
CA PRO A 176 9.01 0.93 7.13
C PRO A 176 9.15 1.47 8.55
N GLU A 177 8.08 2.04 9.11
CA GLU A 177 8.04 2.56 10.49
C GLU A 177 8.02 1.44 11.55
N LEU A 178 7.79 0.18 11.14
CA LEU A 178 7.72 -0.95 12.07
C LEU A 178 9.05 -1.11 12.80
N GLY A 179 8.97 -1.11 14.14
CA GLY A 179 10.15 -1.11 15.02
C GLY A 179 10.50 0.28 15.57
N CYS A 180 9.94 1.35 14.96
CA CYS A 180 10.19 2.73 15.38
C CYS A 180 8.93 3.40 15.98
N VAL A 181 7.78 2.74 15.88
CA VAL A 181 6.48 3.25 16.36
C VAL A 181 5.97 2.39 17.52
N ASN A 182 5.16 2.98 18.39
CA ASN A 182 4.51 2.23 19.46
C ASN A 182 3.30 1.42 18.94
N ASN A 183 2.74 0.55 19.79
CA ASN A 183 1.66 -0.36 19.40
C ASN A 183 0.39 0.36 18.92
N LYS A 184 0.04 1.51 19.49
CA LYS A 184 -1.13 2.29 19.10
C LYS A 184 -0.93 2.93 17.72
N GLU A 185 0.25 3.47 17.50
CA GLU A 185 0.65 4.04 16.20
C GLU A 185 0.66 2.96 15.12
N ALA A 186 1.26 1.80 15.42
CA ALA A 186 1.28 0.66 14.50
C ALA A 186 -0.15 0.24 14.13
N ALA A 187 -1.05 0.09 15.12
CA ALA A 187 -2.44 -0.25 14.90
C ALA A 187 -3.17 0.77 14.03
N SER A 188 -2.86 2.07 14.23
CA SER A 188 -3.42 3.16 13.45
C SER A 188 -2.93 3.12 12.00
N LEU A 189 -1.62 2.89 11.80
CA LEU A 189 -1.01 2.77 10.46
C LEU A 189 -1.60 1.59 9.67
N VAL A 190 -1.82 0.47 10.34
CA VAL A 190 -2.47 -0.71 9.74
C VAL A 190 -3.96 -0.42 9.45
N GLY A 191 -4.59 0.43 10.26
CA GLY A 191 -6.01 0.76 10.14
C GLY A 191 -6.90 -0.19 10.92
N VAL A 192 -6.39 -0.76 12.04
CA VAL A 192 -7.18 -1.62 12.94
C VAL A 192 -7.47 -0.92 14.29
N ALA A 193 -6.94 0.28 14.50
CA ALA A 193 -7.28 1.08 15.67
C ALA A 193 -8.71 1.65 15.51
N PRO A 194 -9.60 1.41 16.50
CA PRO A 194 -10.95 1.97 16.43
C PRO A 194 -10.95 3.47 16.75
N PHE A 195 -11.65 4.24 15.95
CA PHE A 195 -11.85 5.68 16.17
C PHE A 195 -13.17 5.93 16.89
N ASN A 196 -13.11 6.80 17.89
CA ASN A 196 -14.31 7.25 18.60
C ASN A 196 -15.19 8.11 17.69
N ARG A 197 -16.50 7.97 17.85
CA ARG A 197 -17.51 8.83 17.21
C ARG A 197 -18.41 9.35 18.32
N GLU A 198 -17.86 10.26 19.09
CA GLU A 198 -18.53 10.83 20.26
C GLU A 198 -18.68 12.34 20.06
N SER A 199 -19.87 12.87 20.34
CA SER A 199 -20.13 14.31 20.30
C SER A 199 -21.22 14.65 21.30
N GLY A 200 -20.90 15.45 22.30
CA GLY A 200 -21.82 15.75 23.39
C GLY A 200 -22.31 14.49 24.10
N ALA A 201 -23.61 14.32 24.19
CA ALA A 201 -24.23 13.14 24.81
C ALA A 201 -24.26 11.90 23.89
N TYR A 202 -23.89 12.04 22.62
CA TYR A 202 -23.94 10.93 21.64
C TYR A 202 -22.69 10.06 21.74
N GLN A 203 -22.86 8.78 22.03
CA GLN A 203 -21.81 7.78 22.01
C GLN A 203 -22.05 6.81 20.85
N GLY A 204 -21.40 7.08 19.73
CA GLY A 204 -21.48 6.24 18.54
C GLY A 204 -20.57 5.01 18.61
N LYS A 205 -20.88 4.00 17.82
CA LYS A 205 -20.05 2.79 17.72
C LYS A 205 -18.66 3.14 17.19
N ARG A 206 -17.65 2.65 17.87
CA ARG A 206 -16.25 2.79 17.43
C ARG A 206 -16.04 1.95 16.18
N MET A 207 -15.44 2.53 15.18
CA MET A 207 -15.18 1.85 13.90
C MET A 207 -13.75 2.07 13.43
N ILE A 208 -13.17 1.05 12.82
CA ILE A 208 -11.86 1.18 12.19
C ILE A 208 -11.99 2.06 10.94
N ARG A 209 -10.98 2.89 10.69
CA ARG A 209 -10.97 3.81 9.55
C ARG A 209 -9.54 4.14 9.14
N GLY A 210 -9.32 4.29 7.83
CA GLY A 210 -8.02 4.69 7.30
C GLY A 210 -7.00 3.56 7.32
N GLY A 211 -5.76 3.92 7.52
CA GLY A 211 -4.63 2.99 7.51
C GLY A 211 -4.28 2.49 6.12
N ARG A 212 -3.44 1.46 6.08
CA ARG A 212 -2.92 0.86 4.84
C ARG A 212 -3.67 -0.45 4.55
N PRO A 213 -4.63 -0.46 3.60
CA PRO A 213 -5.45 -1.65 3.34
C PRO A 213 -4.64 -2.89 2.98
N ILE A 214 -3.54 -2.73 2.26
CA ILE A 214 -2.65 -3.84 1.86
C ILE A 214 -2.08 -4.52 3.11
N ILE A 215 -1.58 -3.73 4.08
CA ILE A 215 -1.02 -4.24 5.33
C ILE A 215 -2.12 -4.88 6.17
N ARG A 216 -3.29 -4.23 6.27
CA ARG A 216 -4.44 -4.78 7.01
C ARG A 216 -4.85 -6.15 6.48
N THR A 217 -4.91 -6.31 5.14
CA THR A 217 -5.23 -7.59 4.51
C THR A 217 -4.13 -8.63 4.80
N ALA A 218 -2.86 -8.25 4.69
CA ALA A 218 -1.74 -9.14 4.98
C ALA A 218 -1.76 -9.61 6.44
N MET A 219 -2.03 -8.70 7.38
CA MET A 219 -2.13 -9.01 8.81
C MET A 219 -3.34 -9.90 9.12
N TYR A 220 -4.47 -9.67 8.44
CA TYR A 220 -5.65 -10.54 8.57
C TYR A 220 -5.31 -11.98 8.15
N MET A 221 -4.64 -12.15 7.01
CA MET A 221 -4.24 -13.48 6.53
C MET A 221 -3.21 -14.13 7.47
N ALA A 222 -2.28 -13.35 8.02
CA ALA A 222 -1.33 -13.83 9.03
C ALA A 222 -2.07 -14.30 10.29
N MET A 223 -3.07 -13.54 10.74
CA MET A 223 -3.86 -13.90 11.92
C MET A 223 -4.64 -15.22 11.70
N MET A 224 -5.24 -15.41 10.52
CA MET A 224 -5.94 -16.67 10.18
C MET A 224 -5.00 -17.88 10.26
N SER A 225 -3.73 -17.71 9.91
CA SER A 225 -2.71 -18.75 10.08
C SER A 225 -2.28 -18.87 11.55
N ALA A 226 -2.04 -17.73 12.21
CA ALA A 226 -1.52 -17.69 13.59
C ALA A 226 -2.48 -18.33 14.59
N ILE A 227 -3.80 -18.17 14.44
CA ILE A 227 -4.78 -18.82 15.34
C ILE A 227 -4.73 -20.35 15.24
N GLN A 228 -4.16 -20.90 14.16
CA GLN A 228 -4.00 -22.36 14.00
C GLN A 228 -2.69 -22.85 14.64
N CYS A 229 -1.60 -22.10 14.49
CA CYS A 229 -0.24 -22.59 14.81
C CYS A 229 0.43 -21.86 15.99
N ASN A 230 -0.14 -20.76 16.50
CA ASN A 230 0.44 -19.98 17.59
C ASN A 230 -0.45 -20.08 18.84
N PRO A 231 0.01 -20.74 19.91
CA PRO A 231 -0.82 -20.93 21.13
C PRO A 231 -1.34 -19.64 21.73
N LYS A 232 -0.53 -18.57 21.73
CA LYS A 232 -0.92 -17.26 22.30
C LYS A 232 -2.11 -16.66 21.53
N PHE A 233 -2.02 -16.63 20.19
CA PHE A 233 -3.09 -16.08 19.34
C PHE A 233 -4.33 -16.99 19.37
N LYS A 234 -4.14 -18.29 19.44
CA LYS A 234 -5.23 -19.25 19.58
C LYS A 234 -6.03 -19.00 20.87
N ALA A 235 -5.33 -18.81 22.00
CA ALA A 235 -5.96 -18.52 23.29
C ALA A 235 -6.73 -17.19 23.26
N ILE A 236 -6.16 -16.15 22.68
CA ILE A 236 -6.82 -14.83 22.53
C ILE A 236 -8.08 -14.99 21.66
N TYR A 237 -7.98 -15.72 20.56
CA TYR A 237 -9.11 -15.94 19.64
C TYR A 237 -10.28 -16.65 20.34
N HIS A 238 -10.01 -17.72 21.09
CA HIS A 238 -11.06 -18.44 21.83
C HIS A 238 -11.73 -17.53 22.86
N ARG A 239 -10.96 -16.78 23.63
CA ARG A 239 -11.49 -15.82 24.61
C ARG A 239 -12.42 -14.80 23.96
N LEU A 240 -12.09 -14.32 22.80
CA LEU A 240 -12.91 -13.33 22.08
C LEU A 240 -14.17 -13.92 21.42
N UNK A 241 -14.04 -14.98 21.21
CA UNK A 241 -15.00 -15.58 20.64
C UNK A 241 -15.99 -15.99 21.55
N GLU A 242 -15.78 -16.17 22.80
CA GLU A 242 -16.67 -16.53 23.90
C GLU A 242 -17.43 -15.34 24.49
N THR A 243 -17.06 -14.13 24.15
CA THR A 243 -17.69 -12.88 24.57
C THR A 243 -18.66 -12.33 23.53
#